data_a9aeea72fc77cebf62a1a42ec1f37a81
#
_entry.id   a9aeea72fc77cebf62a1a42ec1f37a81
#
_cell.length_a   1.000
_cell.length_b   1.000
_cell.length_c   1.000
_cell.angle_alpha   90.00
_cell.angle_beta   90.00
_cell.angle_gamma   90.00
#
_symmetry.space_group_name_H-M   'P 1'
#
loop_
_entity.id
_entity.type
_entity.pdbx_description
1 polymer ?
#
loop_
_entity_poly.entity_id
_entity_poly.type
_entity_poly.pdbx_seq_one_letter_code
_entity_poly.pdbx_strand_id
1 'polypeptide(L)'
;MSIAFLLNGTPVRIEGEAPTRTLLDWMRARGLVGTKEGCNEGDCGACTVMITDADGSRALNACILFLAQLHGKAVRTVEGVSGPKGEMHPVQAAMVAHHGSQCGFCTPGFVVSMAVAHLNGARDHDDQLAGNLCRCTGYATIVRAAEAAAGEAVPE
;
A
#
# COMPACT_ATOMS: atom_id res chain seq x y z
N MET A 1 -15.31 3.11 -21.99
CA MET A 1 -15.63 3.20 -20.54
C MET A 1 -14.76 4.28 -19.93
N SER A 2 -15.34 5.19 -19.16
CA SER A 2 -14.60 6.23 -18.43
C SER A 2 -14.51 5.81 -16.96
N ILE A 3 -13.30 5.80 -16.41
CA ILE A 3 -13.01 5.43 -15.03
C ILE A 3 -12.45 6.65 -14.32
N ALA A 4 -13.03 7.04 -13.19
CA ALA A 4 -12.56 8.16 -12.38
C ALA A 4 -12.36 7.72 -10.93
N PHE A 5 -11.21 8.06 -10.36
CA PHE A 5 -10.85 7.75 -8.97
C PHE A 5 -9.85 8.77 -8.43
N LEU A 6 -9.58 8.77 -7.14
CA LEU A 6 -8.50 9.54 -6.54
C LEU A 6 -7.23 8.70 -6.46
N LEU A 7 -6.10 9.23 -6.90
CA LEU A 7 -4.79 8.60 -6.72
C LEU A 7 -3.89 9.52 -5.87
N ASN A 8 -3.56 9.09 -4.68
CA ASN A 8 -2.80 9.88 -3.71
C ASN A 8 -3.39 11.30 -3.52
N GLY A 9 -4.71 11.39 -3.43
CA GLY A 9 -5.44 12.64 -3.27
C GLY A 9 -5.69 13.44 -4.56
N THR A 10 -5.12 13.03 -5.69
CA THR A 10 -5.30 13.73 -6.99
C THR A 10 -6.37 13.03 -7.82
N PRO A 11 -7.35 13.77 -8.38
CA PRO A 11 -8.33 13.19 -9.29
C PRO A 11 -7.67 12.65 -10.57
N VAL A 12 -8.00 11.43 -10.92
CA VAL A 12 -7.56 10.74 -12.13
C VAL A 12 -8.77 10.33 -12.95
N ARG A 13 -8.72 10.57 -14.25
CA ARG A 13 -9.70 10.11 -15.22
C ARG A 13 -8.98 9.30 -16.31
N ILE A 14 -9.50 8.12 -16.58
CA ILE A 14 -8.93 7.17 -17.55
C ILE A 14 -10.00 6.86 -18.59
N GLU A 15 -9.61 6.92 -19.86
CA GLU A 15 -10.45 6.57 -21.00
C GLU A 15 -9.68 5.66 -21.95
N GLY A 16 -10.37 4.71 -22.59
CA GLY A 16 -9.80 3.87 -23.65
C GLY A 16 -8.88 2.74 -23.18
N GLU A 17 -8.73 2.52 -21.88
CA GLU A 17 -7.95 1.38 -21.38
C GLU A 17 -8.71 0.05 -21.50
N ALA A 18 -7.97 -1.04 -21.66
CA ALA A 18 -8.54 -2.38 -21.71
C ALA A 18 -9.27 -2.71 -20.38
N PRO A 19 -10.42 -3.39 -20.42
CA PRO A 19 -11.17 -3.76 -19.21
C PRO A 19 -10.37 -4.61 -18.22
N THR A 20 -9.41 -5.36 -18.71
CA THR A 20 -8.53 -6.27 -17.94
C THR A 20 -7.21 -5.62 -17.52
N ARG A 21 -7.01 -4.31 -17.82
CA ARG A 21 -5.81 -3.60 -17.38
C ARG A 21 -5.75 -3.53 -15.87
N THR A 22 -4.65 -4.03 -15.29
CA THR A 22 -4.45 -3.99 -13.85
C THR A 22 -4.00 -2.60 -13.38
N LEU A 23 -4.29 -2.28 -12.12
CA LEU A 23 -3.79 -1.06 -11.50
C LEU A 23 -2.27 -1.03 -11.45
N LEU A 24 -1.63 -2.16 -11.14
CA LEU A 24 -0.18 -2.28 -11.08
C LEU A 24 0.47 -1.90 -12.42
N ASP A 25 0.06 -2.55 -13.50
CA ASP A 25 0.60 -2.27 -14.85
C ASP A 25 0.39 -0.81 -15.24
N TRP A 26 -0.80 -0.29 -14.96
CA TRP A 26 -1.15 1.09 -15.30
C TRP A 26 -0.29 2.11 -14.54
N MET A 27 -0.08 1.91 -13.23
CA MET A 27 0.76 2.80 -12.41
C MET A 27 2.23 2.75 -12.85
N ARG A 28 2.78 1.55 -13.03
CA ARG A 28 4.18 1.37 -13.40
C ARG A 28 4.48 1.94 -14.78
N ALA A 29 3.58 1.80 -15.74
CA ALA A 29 3.69 2.44 -17.06
C ALA A 29 3.72 3.98 -17.00
N ARG A 30 3.28 4.58 -15.90
CA ARG A 30 3.28 6.04 -15.64
C ARG A 30 4.40 6.50 -14.69
N GLY A 31 5.34 5.62 -14.37
CA GLY A 31 6.48 5.95 -13.53
C GLY A 31 6.21 5.88 -12.02
N LEU A 32 5.04 5.45 -11.58
CA LEU A 32 4.74 5.17 -10.17
C LEU A 32 5.28 3.78 -9.81
N VAL A 33 6.59 3.70 -9.60
CA VAL A 33 7.33 2.44 -9.45
C VAL A 33 7.59 2.04 -7.99
N GLY A 34 7.13 2.82 -7.03
CA GLY A 34 7.21 2.49 -5.60
C GLY A 34 6.40 1.22 -5.27
N THR A 35 5.25 1.04 -5.92
CA THR A 35 4.49 -0.21 -5.88
C THR A 35 5.20 -1.25 -6.73
N LYS A 36 5.67 -2.34 -6.10
CA LYS A 36 6.57 -3.32 -6.75
C LYS A 36 5.79 -4.44 -7.43
N GLU A 37 6.37 -4.99 -8.50
CA GLU A 37 5.90 -6.19 -9.15
C GLU A 37 6.77 -7.38 -8.73
N GLY A 38 6.19 -8.30 -7.95
CA GLY A 38 6.83 -9.55 -7.54
C GLY A 38 6.20 -10.74 -8.26
N CYS A 39 5.14 -11.31 -7.72
CA CYS A 39 4.49 -12.49 -8.28
C CYS A 39 3.56 -12.21 -9.46
N ASN A 40 2.95 -11.03 -9.52
CA ASN A 40 1.92 -10.62 -10.48
C ASN A 40 0.67 -11.54 -10.53
N GLU A 41 0.37 -12.21 -9.41
CA GLU A 41 -0.72 -13.19 -9.29
C GLU A 41 -1.52 -13.07 -7.98
N GLY A 42 -1.30 -11.98 -7.22
CA GLY A 42 -2.05 -11.70 -5.99
C GLY A 42 -1.54 -12.42 -4.74
N ASP A 43 -0.32 -12.94 -4.72
CA ASP A 43 0.22 -13.77 -3.64
C ASP A 43 1.20 -13.00 -2.71
N CYS A 44 2.23 -12.39 -3.27
CA CYS A 44 3.37 -11.90 -2.49
C CYS A 44 3.18 -10.58 -1.73
N GLY A 45 2.17 -9.78 -2.07
CA GLY A 45 1.90 -8.49 -1.43
C GLY A 45 2.86 -7.36 -1.76
N ALA A 46 3.87 -7.55 -2.63
CA ALA A 46 4.81 -6.48 -3.01
C ALA A 46 4.11 -5.28 -3.70
N CYS A 47 2.94 -5.53 -4.29
CA CYS A 47 2.12 -4.54 -4.97
C CYS A 47 0.97 -3.98 -4.11
N THR A 48 0.99 -4.15 -2.81
CA THR A 48 -0.09 -3.69 -1.93
C THR A 48 -0.34 -2.19 -2.07
N VAL A 49 -1.60 -1.83 -2.23
CA VAL A 49 -2.12 -0.46 -2.21
C VAL A 49 -3.27 -0.35 -1.21
N MET A 50 -3.53 0.86 -0.72
CA MET A 50 -4.70 1.14 0.10
C MET A 50 -5.85 1.57 -0.82
N ILE A 51 -6.98 0.91 -0.71
CA ILE A 51 -8.22 1.28 -1.38
C ILE A 51 -9.21 1.75 -0.33
N THR A 52 -9.77 2.94 -0.53
CA THR A 52 -10.79 3.52 0.34
C THR A 52 -12.07 3.75 -0.45
N ASP A 53 -13.18 3.29 0.09
CA ASP A 53 -14.53 3.51 -0.41
C ASP A 53 -15.52 3.73 0.76
N ALA A 54 -16.82 3.63 0.50
CA ALA A 54 -17.85 3.82 1.52
C ALA A 54 -17.77 2.83 2.70
N ASP A 55 -17.18 1.65 2.47
CA ASP A 55 -17.03 0.59 3.48
C ASP A 55 -15.73 0.72 4.29
N GLY A 56 -14.89 1.72 4.00
CA GLY A 56 -13.64 1.99 4.71
C GLY A 56 -12.39 1.73 3.87
N SER A 57 -11.25 1.57 4.55
CA SER A 57 -9.93 1.39 3.92
C SER A 57 -9.43 -0.05 4.05
N ARG A 58 -8.90 -0.58 2.95
CA ARG A 58 -8.40 -1.97 2.86
C ARG A 58 -7.07 -2.01 2.11
N ALA A 59 -6.21 -2.96 2.49
CA ALA A 59 -5.00 -3.30 1.76
C ALA A 59 -5.33 -4.36 0.69
N LEU A 60 -5.04 -4.06 -0.57
CA LEU A 60 -5.32 -4.95 -1.69
C LEU A 60 -4.13 -5.04 -2.65
N ASN A 61 -4.00 -6.16 -3.36
CA ASN A 61 -2.93 -6.40 -4.32
C ASN A 61 -3.26 -5.73 -5.67
N ALA A 62 -2.49 -4.73 -6.07
CA ALA A 62 -2.71 -3.97 -7.31
C ALA A 62 -2.55 -4.83 -8.59
N CYS A 63 -1.85 -5.95 -8.53
CA CYS A 63 -1.65 -6.85 -9.68
C CYS A 63 -2.90 -7.64 -10.08
N ILE A 64 -3.91 -7.72 -9.20
CA ILE A 64 -5.19 -8.38 -9.46
C ILE A 64 -6.39 -7.43 -9.39
N LEU A 65 -6.15 -6.13 -9.21
CA LEU A 65 -7.18 -5.08 -9.28
C LEU A 65 -7.27 -4.54 -10.70
N PHE A 66 -8.43 -4.71 -11.33
CA PHE A 66 -8.70 -4.08 -12.62
C PHE A 66 -9.08 -2.61 -12.43
N LEU A 67 -8.67 -1.76 -13.36
CA LEU A 67 -8.96 -0.32 -13.30
C LEU A 67 -10.46 -0.02 -13.15
N ALA A 68 -11.31 -0.80 -13.80
CA ALA A 68 -12.77 -0.64 -13.72
C ALA A 68 -13.33 -0.73 -12.29
N GLN A 69 -12.69 -1.52 -11.42
CA GLN A 69 -13.10 -1.70 -10.02
C GLN A 69 -12.82 -0.48 -9.14
N LEU A 70 -12.03 0.48 -9.65
CA LEU A 70 -11.60 1.66 -8.90
C LEU A 70 -12.51 2.87 -9.08
N HIS A 71 -13.49 2.80 -10.00
CA HIS A 71 -14.38 3.92 -10.26
C HIS A 71 -15.08 4.40 -8.97
N GLY A 72 -14.95 5.69 -8.66
CA GLY A 72 -15.53 6.30 -7.45
C GLY A 72 -14.78 6.02 -6.14
N LYS A 73 -13.59 5.39 -6.20
CA LYS A 73 -12.80 5.06 -5.00
C LYS A 73 -11.57 5.95 -4.87
N ALA A 74 -10.90 5.87 -3.72
CA ALA A 74 -9.59 6.46 -3.52
C ALA A 74 -8.52 5.36 -3.43
N VAL A 75 -7.43 5.57 -4.14
CA VAL A 75 -6.23 4.72 -4.15
C VAL A 75 -5.10 5.48 -3.50
N ARG A 76 -4.43 4.88 -2.52
CA ARG A 76 -3.19 5.39 -1.95
C ARG A 76 -2.09 4.37 -2.13
N THR A 77 -1.00 4.78 -2.76
CA THR A 77 0.22 4.00 -2.93
C THR A 77 1.24 4.39 -1.87
N VAL A 78 2.39 3.69 -1.82
CA VAL A 78 3.47 4.02 -0.88
C VAL A 78 3.94 5.46 -1.02
N GLU A 79 3.93 6.03 -2.23
CA GLU A 79 4.28 7.43 -2.49
C GLU A 79 3.34 8.43 -1.79
N GLY A 80 2.12 8.01 -1.45
CA GLY A 80 1.13 8.83 -0.77
C GLY A 80 0.97 8.55 0.73
N VAL A 81 1.84 7.71 1.32
CA VAL A 81 1.76 7.39 2.76
C VAL A 81 2.36 8.49 3.63
N SER A 82 3.43 9.11 3.19
CA SER A 82 4.07 10.23 3.91
C SER A 82 3.12 11.43 4.05
N GLY A 83 3.34 12.24 5.07
CA GLY A 83 2.61 13.48 5.29
C GLY A 83 2.79 14.50 4.16
N PRO A 84 1.94 15.54 4.11
CA PRO A 84 1.89 16.48 2.98
C PRO A 84 3.17 17.31 2.80
N LYS A 85 4.00 17.44 3.82
CA LYS A 85 5.31 18.11 3.76
C LYS A 85 6.48 17.13 3.70
N GLY A 86 6.22 15.84 3.46
CA GLY A 86 7.21 14.79 3.42
C GLY A 86 7.55 14.18 4.79
N GLU A 87 6.78 14.48 5.82
CA GLU A 87 6.96 13.86 7.14
C GLU A 87 6.71 12.35 7.05
N MET A 88 7.53 11.57 7.74
CA MET A 88 7.34 10.13 7.81
C MET A 88 6.04 9.79 8.53
N HIS A 89 5.24 8.93 7.94
CA HIS A 89 4.16 8.27 8.66
C HIS A 89 4.75 7.43 9.82
N PRO A 90 4.06 7.27 10.98
CA PRO A 90 4.55 6.44 12.09
C PRO A 90 5.05 5.06 11.68
N VAL A 91 4.36 4.38 10.77
CA VAL A 91 4.80 3.07 10.27
C VAL A 91 6.12 3.15 9.49
N GLN A 92 6.38 4.22 8.75
CA GLN A 92 7.66 4.42 8.05
C GLN A 92 8.79 4.67 9.04
N ALA A 93 8.58 5.55 10.02
CA ALA A 93 9.55 5.83 11.08
C ALA A 93 9.88 4.58 11.89
N ALA A 94 8.88 3.78 12.25
CA ALA A 94 9.05 2.54 12.97
C ALA A 94 9.82 1.48 12.16
N MET A 95 9.56 1.37 10.85
CA MET A 95 10.33 0.48 9.96
C MET A 95 11.83 0.84 9.94
N VAL A 96 12.16 2.12 9.98
CA VAL A 96 13.55 2.59 10.11
C VAL A 96 14.12 2.25 11.49
N ALA A 97 13.41 2.62 12.56
CA ALA A 97 13.88 2.45 13.94
C ALA A 97 14.09 0.99 14.34
N HIS A 98 13.26 0.09 13.82
CA HIS A 98 13.31 -1.35 14.14
C HIS A 98 14.01 -2.19 13.08
N HIS A 99 14.69 -1.56 12.10
CA HIS A 99 15.40 -2.25 11.02
C HIS A 99 14.50 -3.25 10.25
N GLY A 100 13.26 -2.84 9.95
CA GLY A 100 12.26 -3.66 9.27
C GLY A 100 12.52 -3.89 7.78
N SER A 101 13.56 -3.30 7.22
CA SER A 101 13.90 -3.41 5.79
C SER A 101 15.36 -3.82 5.60
N GLN A 102 15.62 -4.73 4.66
CA GLN A 102 16.97 -5.11 4.22
C GLN A 102 17.14 -4.81 2.73
N CYS A 103 16.75 -5.70 1.80
CA CYS A 103 16.85 -5.40 0.37
C CYS A 103 15.87 -4.31 -0.10
N GLY A 104 14.79 -4.08 0.65
CA GLY A 104 13.82 -3.02 0.39
C GLY A 104 12.72 -3.37 -0.62
N PHE A 105 12.76 -4.54 -1.26
CA PHE A 105 11.78 -4.89 -2.30
C PHE A 105 10.36 -5.06 -1.76
N CYS A 106 10.19 -5.77 -0.65
CA CYS A 106 8.90 -5.99 -0.01
C CYS A 106 8.42 -4.79 0.83
N THR A 107 9.32 -3.85 1.15
CA THR A 107 9.08 -2.77 2.11
C THR A 107 7.89 -1.88 1.74
N PRO A 108 7.70 -1.44 0.49
CA PRO A 108 6.53 -0.63 0.13
C PRO A 108 5.20 -1.33 0.42
N GLY A 109 5.09 -2.61 0.11
CA GLY A 109 3.89 -3.41 0.38
C GLY A 109 3.58 -3.52 1.87
N PHE A 110 4.59 -3.82 2.70
CA PHE A 110 4.43 -3.85 4.16
C PHE A 110 4.03 -2.49 4.72
N VAL A 111 4.68 -1.41 4.27
CA VAL A 111 4.35 -0.04 4.74
C VAL A 111 2.89 0.30 4.46
N VAL A 112 2.36 -0.03 3.28
CA VAL A 112 0.96 0.22 2.96
C VAL A 112 0.03 -0.65 3.82
N SER A 113 0.32 -1.94 3.99
CA SER A 113 -0.48 -2.83 4.85
C SER A 113 -0.47 -2.34 6.31
N MET A 114 0.68 -1.92 6.83
CA MET A 114 0.81 -1.34 8.16
C MET A 114 0.03 -0.01 8.29
N ALA A 115 0.06 0.84 7.26
CA ALA A 115 -0.68 2.10 7.25
C ALA A 115 -2.20 1.85 7.27
N VAL A 116 -2.69 0.83 6.57
CA VAL A 116 -4.10 0.42 6.62
C VAL A 116 -4.46 -0.10 8.02
N ALA A 117 -3.65 -0.99 8.58
CA ALA A 117 -3.86 -1.51 9.94
C ALA A 117 -3.86 -0.38 10.98
N HIS A 118 -2.93 0.55 10.87
CA HIS A 118 -2.83 1.74 11.73
C HIS A 118 -4.08 2.61 11.63
N LEU A 119 -4.53 2.92 10.41
CA LEU A 119 -5.75 3.72 10.16
C LEU A 119 -6.99 3.06 10.75
N ASN A 120 -7.10 1.74 10.65
CA ASN A 120 -8.23 0.96 11.15
C ASN A 120 -8.13 0.64 12.65
N GLY A 121 -7.04 1.01 13.34
CA GLY A 121 -6.79 0.69 14.73
C GLY A 121 -6.60 -0.81 15.02
N ALA A 122 -6.24 -1.60 14.00
CA ALA A 122 -5.99 -3.04 14.14
C ALA A 122 -4.73 -3.31 14.95
N ARG A 123 -4.77 -4.37 15.77
CA ARG A 123 -3.67 -4.77 16.67
C ARG A 123 -3.18 -6.20 16.45
N ASP A 124 -3.87 -6.96 15.64
CA ASP A 124 -3.56 -8.32 15.21
C ASP A 124 -2.55 -8.28 14.05
N HIS A 125 -1.34 -7.75 14.31
CA HIS A 125 -0.36 -7.43 13.27
C HIS A 125 0.08 -8.65 12.46
N ASP A 126 0.16 -9.83 13.05
CA ASP A 126 0.49 -11.06 12.33
C ASP A 126 -0.54 -11.34 11.23
N ASP A 127 -1.83 -11.21 11.53
CA ASP A 127 -2.91 -11.42 10.56
C ASP A 127 -2.96 -10.28 9.53
N GLN A 128 -2.81 -9.02 9.97
CA GLN A 128 -2.84 -7.85 9.07
C GLN A 128 -1.69 -7.88 8.05
N LEU A 129 -0.55 -8.48 8.38
CA LEU A 129 0.63 -8.54 7.53
C LEU A 129 0.82 -9.90 6.83
N ALA A 130 -0.06 -10.87 7.09
CA ALA A 130 0.04 -12.22 6.54
C ALA A 130 0.04 -12.28 5.00
N GLY A 131 -0.56 -11.30 4.33
CA GLY A 131 -0.57 -11.17 2.87
C GLY A 131 0.71 -10.60 2.26
N ASN A 132 1.74 -10.30 3.06
CA ASN A 132 3.00 -9.71 2.62
C ASN A 132 4.16 -10.66 2.88
N LEU A 133 4.94 -10.98 1.84
CA LEU A 133 6.09 -11.88 1.95
C LEU A 133 7.40 -11.09 1.98
N CYS A 134 8.30 -11.49 2.89
CA CYS A 134 9.68 -11.02 2.98
C CYS A 134 10.64 -12.20 3.09
N ARG A 135 11.66 -12.25 2.24
CA ARG A 135 12.66 -13.32 2.25
C ARG A 135 13.87 -12.98 3.14
N CYS A 136 14.08 -11.70 3.46
CA CYS A 136 15.32 -11.26 4.09
C CYS A 136 15.27 -11.20 5.61
N THR A 137 14.17 -10.68 6.20
CA THR A 137 14.14 -10.21 7.60
C THR A 137 13.73 -11.26 8.62
N GLY A 138 13.03 -12.32 8.20
CA GLY A 138 12.38 -13.26 9.12
C GLY A 138 11.18 -12.67 9.85
N TYR A 139 10.63 -11.54 9.38
CA TYR A 139 9.40 -10.86 9.82
C TYR A 139 9.42 -10.22 11.21
N ALA A 140 10.14 -10.73 12.19
CA ALA A 140 10.08 -10.25 13.57
C ALA A 140 10.35 -8.74 13.73
N THR A 141 11.27 -8.18 12.94
CA THR A 141 11.55 -6.74 12.95
C THR A 141 10.42 -5.91 12.35
N ILE A 142 9.72 -6.47 11.34
CA ILE A 142 8.57 -5.83 10.70
C ILE A 142 7.37 -5.81 11.66
N VAL A 143 7.08 -6.94 12.31
CA VAL A 143 5.98 -7.02 13.30
C VAL A 143 6.23 -6.07 14.47
N ARG A 144 7.46 -6.02 15.01
CA ARG A 144 7.84 -5.05 16.05
C ARG A 144 7.67 -3.60 15.61
N ALA A 145 7.97 -3.29 14.35
CA ALA A 145 7.75 -1.96 13.81
C ALA A 145 6.25 -1.62 13.76
N ALA A 146 5.40 -2.56 13.35
CA ALA A 146 3.96 -2.38 13.34
C ALA A 146 3.39 -2.15 14.75
N GLU A 147 3.84 -2.94 15.72
CA GLU A 147 3.46 -2.80 17.13
C GLU A 147 3.89 -1.43 17.69
N ALA A 148 5.12 -1.00 17.41
CA ALA A 148 5.65 0.28 17.87
C ALA A 148 4.90 1.48 17.28
N ALA A 149 4.50 1.41 16.02
CA ALA A 149 3.75 2.47 15.36
C ALA A 149 2.29 2.56 15.81
N ALA A 150 1.77 1.49 16.41
CA ALA A 150 0.35 1.39 16.72
C ALA A 150 -0.10 2.45 17.74
N GLY A 151 -1.05 3.30 17.33
CA GLY A 151 -1.59 4.38 18.15
C GLY A 151 -0.80 5.69 18.11
N GLU A 152 0.31 5.76 17.40
CA GLU A 152 1.03 7.00 17.17
C GLU A 152 0.21 7.96 16.29
N ALA A 153 0.32 9.27 16.53
CA ALA A 153 -0.38 10.27 15.73
C ALA A 153 0.21 10.39 14.33
N VAL A 154 -0.66 10.49 13.33
CA VAL A 154 -0.25 10.73 11.93
C VAL A 154 0.00 12.22 11.74
N PRO A 155 1.07 12.64 11.01
CA PRO A 155 1.31 14.04 10.65
C PRO A 155 0.12 14.63 9.85
N GLU A 156 -0.31 15.85 10.23
CA GLU A 156 -1.38 16.61 9.57
C GLU A 156 -0.85 17.45 8.39
#